data_39849d47886c29dcf5ac138ebb4c68ff
#
_entry.id   39849d47886c29dcf5ac138ebb4c68ff
#
_cell.length_a   1.000
_cell.length_b   1.000
_cell.length_c   1.000
_cell.angle_alpha   90.00
_cell.angle_beta   90.00
_cell.angle_gamma   90.00
#
_symmetry.space_group_name_H-M   'P 1'
#
loop_
_entity.id
_entity.type
_entity.pdbx_description
1 polymer ?
#
loop_
_entity_poly.entity_id
_entity_poly.type
_entity_poly.pdbx_seq_one_letter_code
_entity_poly.pdbx_strand_id
1 'polypeptide(L)'
;FTLDESEQLRRIVGKKKVDQMPAWQGKIRQKVTEQNLDPAIGDVLWKVAEDSANYSFNKSHSISYAILAAWTIYLKFKYPHEFFLALLRLSKFEPDSHQEINKISKELVFFDIKLLPPDLAKSSLDFKIEDGNIRFGLNSIKGVSEKTLQSLQNFRETTTPTKFDIFISAKQAGINIG
;
A
#
# COMPACT_ATOMS: atom_id res chain seq x y z
N PHE A 1 16.06 -37.03 15.61
CA PHE A 1 16.89 -35.87 15.27
C PHE A 1 17.23 -35.09 16.52
N THR A 2 18.44 -34.56 16.57
CA THR A 2 18.81 -33.56 17.58
C THR A 2 18.11 -32.23 17.28
N LEU A 3 18.11 -31.32 18.26
CA LEU A 3 17.55 -29.99 18.08
C LEU A 3 18.27 -29.21 16.94
N ASP A 4 19.60 -29.37 16.86
CA ASP A 4 20.43 -28.74 15.83
C ASP A 4 20.12 -29.29 14.42
N GLU A 5 19.95 -30.61 14.30
CA GLU A 5 19.56 -31.20 13.02
C GLU A 5 18.17 -30.73 12.57
N SER A 6 17.23 -30.68 13.51
CA SER A 6 15.87 -30.17 13.23
C SER A 6 15.89 -28.69 12.78
N GLU A 7 16.72 -27.87 13.43
CA GLU A 7 16.90 -26.46 13.04
C GLU A 7 17.59 -26.31 11.68
N GLN A 8 18.55 -27.16 11.35
CA GLN A 8 19.17 -27.18 10.03
C GLN A 8 18.14 -27.52 8.94
N LEU A 9 17.34 -28.57 9.13
CA LEU A 9 16.28 -28.93 8.18
C LEU A 9 15.27 -27.78 8.03
N ARG A 10 14.83 -27.20 9.14
CA ARG A 10 13.92 -26.06 9.12
C ARG A 10 14.48 -24.88 8.30
N ARG A 11 15.77 -24.57 8.43
CA ARG A 11 16.43 -23.51 7.66
C ARG A 11 16.55 -23.83 6.17
N ILE A 12 16.84 -25.10 5.83
CA ILE A 12 16.92 -25.55 4.45
C ILE A 12 15.56 -25.45 3.77
N VAL A 13 14.52 -25.95 4.42
CA VAL A 13 13.14 -25.86 3.95
C VAL A 13 12.69 -24.38 3.84
N GLY A 14 12.87 -23.60 4.90
CA GLY A 14 12.42 -22.20 4.94
C GLY A 14 13.17 -21.25 3.98
N LYS A 15 14.43 -21.58 3.65
CA LYS A 15 15.23 -20.80 2.67
C LYS A 15 15.18 -21.38 1.26
N LYS A 16 14.36 -22.41 1.03
CA LYS A 16 14.18 -23.08 -0.26
C LYS A 16 15.50 -23.57 -0.90
N LYS A 17 16.40 -24.12 -0.07
CA LYS A 17 17.67 -24.69 -0.55
C LYS A 17 17.45 -26.11 -1.09
N VAL A 18 16.84 -26.16 -2.28
CA VAL A 18 16.41 -27.42 -2.92
C VAL A 18 17.59 -28.35 -3.19
N ASP A 19 18.78 -27.81 -3.45
CA ASP A 19 20.04 -28.52 -3.67
C ASP A 19 20.49 -29.37 -2.45
N GLN A 20 20.15 -28.94 -1.24
CA GLN A 20 20.51 -29.62 0.01
C GLN A 20 19.44 -30.62 0.48
N MET A 21 18.28 -30.62 -0.10
CA MET A 21 17.14 -31.46 0.27
C MET A 21 17.42 -32.98 0.12
N PRO A 22 18.04 -33.49 -1.00
CA PRO A 22 18.24 -34.94 -1.18
C PRO A 22 19.05 -35.58 -0.08
N ALA A 23 20.05 -34.88 0.47
CA ALA A 23 20.86 -35.41 1.57
C ALA A 23 20.04 -35.67 2.85
N TRP A 24 18.98 -34.88 3.07
CA TRP A 24 18.09 -35.05 4.21
C TRP A 24 17.09 -36.17 4.03
N GLN A 25 16.70 -36.51 2.80
CA GLN A 25 15.85 -37.67 2.55
C GLN A 25 16.48 -38.96 3.08
N GLY A 26 17.78 -39.16 2.77
CA GLY A 26 18.54 -40.31 3.29
C GLY A 26 18.61 -40.34 4.83
N LYS A 27 18.88 -39.17 5.45
CA LYS A 27 18.92 -39.07 6.92
C LYS A 27 17.57 -39.36 7.56
N ILE A 28 16.46 -38.90 6.98
CA ILE A 28 15.11 -39.19 7.50
C ILE A 28 14.83 -40.67 7.46
N ARG A 29 15.08 -41.33 6.35
CA ARG A 29 14.89 -42.77 6.20
C ARG A 29 15.77 -43.57 7.17
N GLN A 30 17.03 -43.20 7.32
CA GLN A 30 17.95 -43.82 8.27
C GLN A 30 17.43 -43.72 9.71
N LYS A 31 16.99 -42.54 10.15
CA LYS A 31 16.46 -42.30 11.49
C LYS A 31 15.17 -43.11 11.77
N VAL A 32 14.30 -43.23 10.78
CA VAL A 32 13.09 -44.08 10.88
C VAL A 32 13.47 -45.53 11.09
N THR A 33 14.46 -46.04 10.35
CA THR A 33 14.97 -47.43 10.49
C THR A 33 15.64 -47.65 11.85
N GLU A 34 16.50 -46.73 12.31
CA GLU A 34 17.18 -46.80 13.61
C GLU A 34 16.20 -46.86 14.79
N GLN A 35 15.02 -46.29 14.63
CA GLN A 35 13.99 -46.28 15.65
C GLN A 35 12.94 -47.40 15.51
N ASN A 36 13.15 -48.32 14.58
CA ASN A 36 12.21 -49.41 14.27
C ASN A 36 10.79 -48.93 13.96
N LEU A 37 10.67 -47.79 13.31
CA LEU A 37 9.39 -47.21 12.87
C LEU A 37 9.04 -47.74 11.47
N ASP A 38 7.74 -47.64 11.12
CA ASP A 38 7.26 -47.97 9.78
C ASP A 38 7.98 -47.10 8.72
N PRO A 39 8.61 -47.69 7.70
CA PRO A 39 9.24 -46.95 6.59
C PRO A 39 8.34 -45.93 5.93
N ALA A 40 7.02 -46.15 5.87
CA ALA A 40 6.03 -45.21 5.33
C ALA A 40 6.07 -43.87 6.05
N ILE A 41 6.44 -43.84 7.34
CA ILE A 41 6.59 -42.59 8.11
C ILE A 41 7.70 -41.72 7.50
N GLY A 42 8.80 -42.31 7.07
CA GLY A 42 9.91 -41.62 6.43
C GLY A 42 9.51 -40.95 5.12
N ASP A 43 8.70 -41.62 4.32
CA ASP A 43 8.23 -41.11 3.04
C ASP A 43 7.21 -40.00 3.24
N VAL A 44 6.32 -40.09 4.22
CA VAL A 44 5.37 -39.01 4.58
C VAL A 44 6.12 -37.78 5.09
N LEU A 45 7.09 -37.96 6.02
CA LEU A 45 7.90 -36.85 6.54
C LEU A 45 8.70 -36.17 5.44
N TRP A 46 9.28 -36.97 4.53
CA TRP A 46 10.00 -36.43 3.37
C TRP A 46 9.07 -35.58 2.48
N LYS A 47 7.91 -36.13 2.13
CA LYS A 47 6.95 -35.44 1.28
C LYS A 47 6.50 -34.11 1.90
N VAL A 48 6.21 -34.10 3.20
CA VAL A 48 5.86 -32.85 3.92
C VAL A 48 7.01 -31.83 3.88
N ALA A 49 8.26 -32.29 4.04
CA ALA A 49 9.44 -31.41 3.99
C ALA A 49 9.65 -30.84 2.56
N GLU A 50 9.49 -31.67 1.53
CA GLU A 50 9.63 -31.30 0.13
C GLU A 50 8.54 -30.33 -0.32
N ASP A 51 7.28 -30.63 -0.01
CA ASP A 51 6.15 -29.76 -0.30
C ASP A 51 6.30 -28.40 0.42
N SER A 52 6.77 -28.43 1.67
CA SER A 52 7.06 -27.22 2.44
C SER A 52 8.21 -26.40 1.86
N ALA A 53 9.26 -27.02 1.33
CA ALA A 53 10.37 -26.33 0.68
C ALA A 53 9.91 -25.63 -0.61
N ASN A 54 9.00 -26.25 -1.33
CA ASN A 54 8.44 -25.68 -2.56
C ASN A 54 7.40 -24.57 -2.29
N TYR A 55 6.56 -24.76 -1.27
CA TYR A 55 5.40 -23.90 -1.04
C TYR A 55 5.10 -23.63 0.45
N SER A 56 6.10 -23.42 1.29
CA SER A 56 5.85 -23.01 2.67
C SER A 56 5.72 -21.49 2.78
N PHE A 57 4.76 -21.05 3.56
CA PHE A 57 4.56 -19.66 3.88
C PHE A 57 4.54 -19.44 5.40
N ASN A 58 5.21 -18.41 5.89
CA ASN A 58 5.26 -18.12 7.31
C ASN A 58 3.85 -17.80 7.83
N LYS A 59 3.33 -18.64 8.71
CA LYS A 59 1.98 -18.50 9.28
C LYS A 59 1.78 -17.16 10.00
N SER A 60 2.77 -16.71 10.75
CA SER A 60 2.70 -15.42 11.45
C SER A 60 2.62 -14.26 10.45
N HIS A 61 3.38 -14.31 9.37
CA HIS A 61 3.31 -13.33 8.30
C HIS A 61 1.95 -13.33 7.60
N SER A 62 1.41 -14.52 7.28
CA SER A 62 0.07 -14.66 6.69
C SER A 62 -1.02 -14.04 7.55
N ILE A 63 -0.99 -14.33 8.86
CA ILE A 63 -1.98 -13.80 9.82
C ILE A 63 -1.86 -12.28 9.91
N SER A 64 -0.64 -11.74 10.01
CA SER A 64 -0.44 -10.29 10.10
C SER A 64 -0.98 -9.57 8.86
N TYR A 65 -0.71 -10.09 7.67
CA TYR A 65 -1.25 -9.51 6.44
C TYR A 65 -2.77 -9.66 6.33
N ALA A 66 -3.31 -10.79 6.76
CA ALA A 66 -4.77 -10.99 6.77
C ALA A 66 -5.48 -10.01 7.70
N ILE A 67 -4.90 -9.72 8.86
CA ILE A 67 -5.44 -8.71 9.81
C ILE A 67 -5.39 -7.31 9.18
N LEU A 68 -4.25 -6.93 8.58
CA LEU A 68 -4.13 -5.63 7.89
C LEU A 68 -5.13 -5.50 6.74
N ALA A 69 -5.30 -6.54 5.94
CA ALA A 69 -6.28 -6.56 4.86
C ALA A 69 -7.71 -6.41 5.39
N ALA A 70 -8.06 -7.12 6.47
CA ALA A 70 -9.36 -7.01 7.10
C ALA A 70 -9.62 -5.58 7.65
N TRP A 71 -8.64 -4.96 8.29
CA TRP A 71 -8.75 -3.58 8.77
C TRP A 71 -8.89 -2.59 7.61
N THR A 72 -8.12 -2.78 6.55
CA THR A 72 -8.20 -1.93 5.35
C THR A 72 -9.61 -1.97 4.76
N ILE A 73 -10.17 -3.16 4.57
CA ILE A 73 -11.53 -3.34 4.06
C ILE A 73 -12.55 -2.71 5.03
N TYR A 74 -12.43 -2.97 6.33
CA TYR A 74 -13.32 -2.39 7.33
C TYR A 74 -13.33 -0.86 7.29
N LEU A 75 -12.15 -0.22 7.28
CA LEU A 75 -12.03 1.24 7.22
C LEU A 75 -12.62 1.80 5.93
N LYS A 76 -12.35 1.15 4.80
CA LYS A 76 -12.85 1.57 3.49
C LYS A 76 -14.38 1.62 3.43
N PHE A 77 -15.07 0.62 3.99
CA PHE A 77 -16.53 0.56 3.96
C PHE A 77 -17.20 1.36 5.08
N LYS A 78 -16.56 1.47 6.24
CA LYS A 78 -17.12 2.20 7.37
C LYS A 78 -16.85 3.70 7.34
N TYR A 79 -15.68 4.09 6.82
CA TYR A 79 -15.21 5.48 6.76
C TYR A 79 -14.65 5.82 5.37
N PRO A 80 -15.48 5.73 4.30
CA PRO A 80 -14.98 5.83 2.94
C PRO A 80 -14.34 7.19 2.65
N HIS A 81 -14.89 8.30 3.16
CA HIS A 81 -14.35 9.64 2.92
C HIS A 81 -12.93 9.79 3.46
N GLU A 82 -12.72 9.40 4.72
CA GLU A 82 -11.42 9.47 5.39
C GLU A 82 -10.42 8.50 4.77
N PHE A 83 -10.89 7.30 4.43
CA PHE A 83 -10.06 6.28 3.79
C PHE A 83 -9.54 6.75 2.43
N PHE A 84 -10.41 7.21 1.55
CA PHE A 84 -9.99 7.69 0.23
C PHE A 84 -9.22 9.00 0.30
N LEU A 85 -9.54 9.88 1.26
CA LEU A 85 -8.74 11.07 1.52
C LEU A 85 -7.30 10.70 1.89
N ALA A 86 -7.11 9.70 2.76
CA ALA A 86 -5.78 9.22 3.14
C ALA A 86 -5.03 8.64 1.94
N LEU A 87 -5.66 7.80 1.11
CA LEU A 87 -5.06 7.25 -0.11
C LEU A 87 -4.64 8.34 -1.09
N LEU A 88 -5.50 9.33 -1.33
CA LEU A 88 -5.19 10.46 -2.22
C LEU A 88 -4.00 11.28 -1.70
N ARG A 89 -3.91 11.51 -0.38
CA ARG A 89 -2.77 12.21 0.23
C ARG A 89 -1.47 11.41 0.13
N LEU A 90 -1.55 10.08 0.18
CA LEU A 90 -0.40 9.19 0.07
C LEU A 90 0.05 8.99 -1.38
N SER A 91 -0.81 9.26 -2.37
CA SER A 91 -0.48 9.08 -3.79
C SER A 91 0.78 9.84 -4.25
N LYS A 92 1.14 10.93 -3.56
CA LYS A 92 2.37 11.69 -3.84
C LYS A 92 3.66 10.91 -3.61
N PHE A 93 3.61 9.82 -2.86
CA PHE A 93 4.76 8.94 -2.61
C PHE A 93 4.85 7.78 -3.61
N GLU A 94 3.85 7.63 -4.48
CA GLU A 94 3.86 6.61 -5.54
C GLU A 94 4.72 7.06 -6.74
N PRO A 95 5.35 6.12 -7.45
CA PRO A 95 6.17 6.43 -8.62
C PRO A 95 5.43 7.22 -9.70
N ASP A 96 4.14 6.94 -9.89
CA ASP A 96 3.23 7.69 -10.76
C ASP A 96 1.99 8.10 -9.98
N SER A 97 2.10 9.25 -9.32
CA SER A 97 1.02 9.81 -8.51
C SER A 97 -0.25 10.10 -9.31
N HIS A 98 -0.13 10.51 -10.58
CA HIS A 98 -1.29 10.81 -11.41
C HIS A 98 -2.06 9.55 -11.81
N GLN A 99 -1.34 8.47 -12.12
CA GLN A 99 -1.98 7.18 -12.41
C GLN A 99 -2.71 6.65 -11.16
N GLU A 100 -2.12 6.81 -10.00
CA GLU A 100 -2.73 6.36 -8.75
C GLU A 100 -3.97 7.18 -8.38
N ILE A 101 -3.92 8.51 -8.48
CA ILE A 101 -5.09 9.39 -8.33
C ILE A 101 -6.22 8.98 -9.28
N ASN A 102 -5.89 8.65 -10.53
CA ASN A 102 -6.88 8.22 -11.53
C ASN A 102 -7.53 6.87 -11.15
N LYS A 103 -6.77 5.91 -10.62
CA LYS A 103 -7.33 4.65 -10.10
C LYS A 103 -8.28 4.90 -8.93
N ILE A 104 -7.85 5.70 -7.96
CA ILE A 104 -8.65 6.06 -6.79
C ILE A 104 -9.93 6.79 -7.23
N SER A 105 -9.84 7.72 -8.17
CA SER A 105 -11.00 8.49 -8.65
C SER A 105 -12.08 7.60 -9.28
N LYS A 106 -11.69 6.54 -9.98
CA LYS A 106 -12.64 5.56 -10.53
C LYS A 106 -13.32 4.75 -9.44
N GLU A 107 -12.61 4.47 -8.36
CA GLU A 107 -13.15 3.71 -7.24
C GLU A 107 -14.11 4.55 -6.37
N LEU A 108 -13.87 5.84 -6.21
CA LEU A 108 -14.73 6.77 -5.49
C LEU A 108 -16.18 6.74 -5.99
N VAL A 109 -16.39 6.51 -7.28
CA VAL A 109 -17.72 6.43 -7.90
C VAL A 109 -18.60 5.37 -7.25
N PHE A 110 -18.03 4.23 -6.83
CA PHE A 110 -18.77 3.16 -6.16
C PHE A 110 -19.25 3.52 -4.74
N PHE A 111 -18.74 4.63 -4.20
CA PHE A 111 -19.08 5.15 -2.86
C PHE A 111 -19.87 6.46 -2.92
N ASP A 112 -20.35 6.85 -4.11
CA ASP A 112 -21.01 8.15 -4.37
C ASP A 112 -20.17 9.38 -3.95
N ILE A 113 -18.85 9.24 -3.93
CA ILE A 113 -17.91 10.32 -3.61
C ILE A 113 -17.33 10.86 -4.91
N LYS A 114 -17.40 12.16 -5.10
CA LYS A 114 -16.82 12.84 -6.27
C LYS A 114 -15.45 13.40 -5.94
N LEU A 115 -14.51 13.26 -6.86
CA LEU A 115 -13.27 14.01 -6.82
C LEU A 115 -13.51 15.35 -7.49
N LEU A 116 -13.65 16.41 -6.67
CA LEU A 116 -13.89 17.76 -7.15
C LEU A 116 -12.61 18.34 -7.76
N PRO A 117 -12.70 19.06 -8.90
CA PRO A 117 -11.53 19.63 -9.56
C PRO A 117 -10.80 20.64 -8.66
N PRO A 118 -9.53 20.94 -8.96
CA PRO A 118 -8.80 21.99 -8.25
C PRO A 118 -9.49 23.37 -8.45
N ASP A 119 -9.50 24.15 -7.38
CA ASP A 119 -10.13 25.48 -7.35
C ASP A 119 -9.23 26.42 -6.53
N LEU A 120 -8.83 27.55 -7.09
CA LEU A 120 -7.93 28.49 -6.42
C LEU A 120 -8.52 29.09 -5.14
N ALA A 121 -9.83 29.28 -5.09
CA ALA A 121 -10.48 29.84 -3.90
C ALA A 121 -10.75 28.77 -2.83
N LYS A 122 -11.06 27.53 -3.24
CA LYS A 122 -11.54 26.48 -2.34
C LYS A 122 -10.51 25.42 -2.00
N SER A 123 -9.62 25.03 -2.94
CA SER A 123 -8.67 23.95 -2.71
C SER A 123 -7.65 24.29 -1.63
N SER A 124 -7.34 23.32 -0.78
CA SER A 124 -6.20 23.37 0.13
C SER A 124 -4.94 22.88 -0.59
N LEU A 125 -3.81 22.90 0.09
CA LEU A 125 -2.59 22.33 -0.46
C LEU A 125 -2.78 20.84 -0.68
N ASP A 126 -3.19 20.10 0.35
CA ASP A 126 -3.53 18.68 0.26
C ASP A 126 -5.03 18.52 -0.05
N PHE A 127 -5.40 17.30 -0.48
CA PHE A 127 -6.80 16.90 -0.61
C PHE A 127 -7.55 17.13 0.69
N LYS A 128 -8.81 17.54 0.59
CA LYS A 128 -9.71 17.73 1.75
C LYS A 128 -11.12 17.26 1.45
N ILE A 129 -11.85 16.91 2.50
CA ILE A 129 -13.31 16.66 2.40
C ILE A 129 -14.01 18.00 2.28
N GLU A 130 -14.96 18.09 1.34
CA GLU A 130 -15.80 19.28 1.08
C GLU A 130 -17.20 18.80 0.68
N ASP A 131 -18.18 19.06 1.52
CA ASP A 131 -19.61 18.77 1.27
C ASP A 131 -19.85 17.28 0.87
N GLY A 132 -19.30 16.35 1.61
CA GLY A 132 -19.42 14.92 1.32
C GLY A 132 -18.66 14.43 0.08
N ASN A 133 -17.77 15.24 -0.48
CA ASN A 133 -16.90 14.93 -1.61
C ASN A 133 -15.44 15.18 -1.23
N ILE A 134 -14.50 14.89 -2.14
CA ILE A 134 -13.08 15.17 -1.90
C ILE A 134 -12.63 16.23 -2.92
N ARG A 135 -12.14 17.36 -2.43
CA ARG A 135 -11.54 18.42 -3.25
C ARG A 135 -10.09 18.10 -3.57
N PHE A 136 -9.70 18.27 -4.83
CA PHE A 136 -8.34 18.10 -5.31
C PHE A 136 -7.36 19.05 -4.61
N GLY A 137 -6.23 18.53 -4.14
CA GLY A 137 -5.16 19.30 -3.50
C GLY A 137 -4.23 19.97 -4.52
N LEU A 138 -3.85 21.21 -4.27
CA LEU A 138 -3.05 21.97 -5.22
C LEU A 138 -1.61 21.47 -5.38
N ASN A 139 -1.02 20.84 -4.33
CA ASN A 139 0.32 20.25 -4.40
C ASN A 139 0.41 19.01 -5.29
N SER A 140 -0.72 18.44 -5.67
CA SER A 140 -0.79 17.33 -6.62
C SER A 140 -0.79 17.79 -8.08
N ILE A 141 -0.79 19.11 -8.32
CA ILE A 141 -0.66 19.70 -9.64
C ILE A 141 0.81 19.92 -9.94
N LYS A 142 1.26 19.44 -11.10
CA LYS A 142 2.65 19.58 -11.52
C LYS A 142 3.05 21.06 -11.59
N GLY A 143 4.16 21.41 -10.93
CA GLY A 143 4.69 22.77 -10.91
C GLY A 143 4.16 23.66 -9.76
N VAL A 144 3.20 23.19 -8.96
CA VAL A 144 2.77 23.88 -7.74
C VAL A 144 3.67 23.46 -6.58
N SER A 145 4.26 24.42 -5.87
CA SER A 145 5.15 24.21 -4.73
C SER A 145 4.59 24.84 -3.46
N GLU A 146 5.16 24.47 -2.29
CA GLU A 146 4.78 25.07 -1.01
C GLU A 146 4.95 26.61 -0.98
N LYS A 147 5.91 27.16 -1.74
CA LYS A 147 6.04 28.62 -1.90
C LYS A 147 4.79 29.27 -2.51
N THR A 148 4.05 28.52 -3.33
CA THR A 148 2.79 28.97 -3.93
C THR A 148 1.68 29.15 -2.89
N LEU A 149 1.80 28.51 -1.71
CA LEU A 149 0.82 28.64 -0.62
C LEU A 149 0.68 30.08 -0.11
N GLN A 150 1.80 30.76 0.14
CA GLN A 150 1.76 32.14 0.63
C GLN A 150 1.08 33.04 -0.40
N SER A 151 1.43 32.86 -1.67
CA SER A 151 0.82 33.59 -2.77
C SER A 151 -0.68 33.27 -2.90
N LEU A 152 -1.07 32.02 -2.66
CA LEU A 152 -2.47 31.61 -2.67
C LEU A 152 -3.27 32.19 -1.50
N GLN A 153 -2.67 32.29 -0.30
CA GLN A 153 -3.31 32.96 0.85
C GLN A 153 -3.53 34.43 0.57
N ASN A 154 -2.50 35.12 0.10
CA ASN A 154 -2.61 36.54 -0.30
C ASN A 154 -3.68 36.76 -1.39
N PHE A 155 -3.76 35.83 -2.37
CA PHE A 155 -4.79 35.87 -3.40
C PHE A 155 -6.21 35.76 -2.82
N ARG A 156 -6.42 34.88 -1.84
CA ARG A 156 -7.73 34.64 -1.22
C ARG A 156 -8.20 35.79 -0.34
N GLU A 157 -7.28 36.56 0.17
CA GLU A 157 -7.58 37.78 0.94
C GLU A 157 -8.00 38.96 0.02
N THR A 158 -7.74 38.84 -1.29
CA THR A 158 -8.09 39.86 -2.27
C THR A 158 -9.51 39.63 -2.81
N THR A 159 -10.35 40.65 -2.82
CA THR A 159 -11.68 40.58 -3.42
C THR A 159 -11.57 40.63 -4.94
N THR A 160 -12.11 39.62 -5.62
CA THR A 160 -12.06 39.54 -7.09
C THR A 160 -13.46 39.60 -7.68
N PRO A 161 -13.97 40.78 -8.03
CA PRO A 161 -15.33 40.95 -8.51
C PRO A 161 -15.58 40.42 -9.92
N THR A 162 -14.57 40.34 -10.78
CA THR A 162 -14.69 39.81 -12.13
C THR A 162 -13.68 38.76 -12.49
N LYS A 163 -13.92 37.96 -13.57
CA LYS A 163 -12.98 36.97 -14.08
C LYS A 163 -11.62 37.55 -14.49
N PHE A 164 -11.60 38.79 -14.94
CA PHE A 164 -10.37 39.49 -15.32
C PHE A 164 -9.55 39.90 -14.09
N ASP A 165 -10.22 40.29 -13.01
CA ASP A 165 -9.57 40.64 -11.76
C ASP A 165 -8.88 39.42 -11.12
N ILE A 166 -9.37 38.22 -11.38
CA ILE A 166 -8.71 36.98 -10.90
C ILE A 166 -7.26 36.88 -11.41
N PHE A 167 -7.02 37.16 -12.70
CA PHE A 167 -5.67 37.09 -13.27
C PHE A 167 -4.77 38.21 -12.74
N ILE A 168 -5.30 39.40 -12.60
CA ILE A 168 -4.55 40.55 -12.06
C ILE A 168 -4.19 40.29 -10.59
N SER A 169 -5.16 39.89 -9.79
CA SER A 169 -4.96 39.58 -8.37
C SER A 169 -4.02 38.38 -8.15
N ALA A 170 -4.12 37.33 -8.97
CA ALA A 170 -3.21 36.21 -8.93
C ALA A 170 -1.76 36.65 -9.24
N LYS A 171 -1.56 37.48 -10.24
CA LYS A 171 -0.25 38.05 -10.58
C LYS A 171 0.31 38.93 -9.47
N GLN A 172 -0.52 39.79 -8.88
CA GLN A 172 -0.15 40.68 -7.76
C GLN A 172 0.19 39.87 -6.51
N ALA A 173 -0.51 38.75 -6.27
CA ALA A 173 -0.22 37.82 -5.17
C ALA A 173 1.02 36.96 -5.41
N GLY A 174 1.67 37.07 -6.58
CA GLY A 174 2.89 36.30 -6.91
C GLY A 174 2.61 34.88 -7.41
N ILE A 175 1.40 34.56 -7.83
CA ILE A 175 1.08 33.28 -8.46
C ILE A 175 1.62 33.32 -9.91
N ASN A 176 2.40 32.31 -10.27
CA ASN A 176 2.90 32.15 -11.63
C ASN A 176 1.73 31.73 -12.54
N ILE A 177 1.48 32.52 -13.58
CA ILE A 177 0.40 32.33 -14.56
C ILE A 177 0.94 31.76 -15.88
N GLY A 178 2.20 31.31 -15.91
CA GLY A 178 2.85 30.71 -17.09
C GLY A 178 2.58 29.22 -17.26
#